data_2af9b53c40d8e967e552fa92a9dd3fce
#
_entry.id   2af9b53c40d8e967e552fa92a9dd3fce
#
_cell.length_a   1.000
_cell.length_b   1.000
_cell.length_c   1.000
_cell.angle_alpha   90.00
_cell.angle_beta   90.00
_cell.angle_gamma   90.00
#
_symmetry.space_group_name_H-M   'P 1'
#
loop_
_entity.id
_entity.type
_entity.pdbx_description
1 polymer ?
#
loop_
_entity_poly.entity_id
_entity_poly.type
_entity_poly.pdbx_seq_one_letter_code
_entity_poly.pdbx_strand_id
1 'polypeptide(L)'
;MLRSIGVDRVLDYTQEDFTRSGKRYDVILDIAGNHPWPDIRRAITPEGTFVLIGHDHYGGSGHRWFGSLGRFAKLIVISPFVSQLHPFRGAKDPGDRLLVMKELIETGKITPVIDRTFPLSEVPGAIRFLESGQAQGKVIITV
;
A
#
# COMPACT_ATOMS: atom_id res chain seq x y z
N MET A 1 13.54 10.35 1.22
CA MET A 1 12.71 9.83 0.12
C MET A 1 11.28 10.38 0.16
N LEU A 2 10.37 10.04 1.11
CA LEU A 2 8.96 10.48 1.05
C LEU A 2 8.77 12.01 0.93
N ARG A 3 9.53 12.80 1.68
CA ARG A 3 9.46 14.27 1.56
C ARG A 3 9.93 14.80 0.20
N SER A 4 10.88 14.13 -0.43
CA SER A 4 11.40 14.56 -1.75
C SER A 4 10.42 14.30 -2.90
N ILE A 5 9.37 13.50 -2.68
CA ILE A 5 8.30 13.27 -3.65
C ILE A 5 7.02 14.05 -3.34
N GLY A 6 7.10 15.04 -2.42
CA GLY A 6 5.99 15.95 -2.15
C GLY A 6 5.03 15.54 -1.04
N VAL A 7 5.43 14.60 -0.16
CA VAL A 7 4.60 14.22 0.99
C VAL A 7 4.66 15.31 2.06
N ASP A 8 3.52 15.89 2.43
CA ASP A 8 3.41 16.97 3.40
C ASP A 8 3.82 16.54 4.82
N ARG A 9 3.41 15.33 5.21
CA ARG A 9 3.71 14.79 6.54
C ARG A 9 4.13 13.32 6.45
N VAL A 10 5.30 13.02 6.98
CA VAL A 10 5.80 11.65 7.16
C VAL A 10 5.72 11.31 8.63
N LEU A 11 5.13 10.17 8.95
CA LEU A 11 5.06 9.60 10.29
C LEU A 11 6.02 8.40 10.38
N ASP A 12 6.77 8.33 11.45
CA ASP A 12 7.53 7.14 11.79
C ASP A 12 6.61 6.16 12.53
N TYR A 13 6.18 5.12 11.85
CA TYR A 13 5.26 4.10 12.39
C TYR A 13 5.83 3.34 13.59
N THR A 14 7.15 3.43 13.82
CA THR A 14 7.78 2.84 15.03
C THR A 14 7.59 3.70 16.25
N GLN A 15 7.27 4.98 16.08
CA GLN A 15 7.12 5.98 17.14
C GLN A 15 5.69 6.49 17.28
N GLU A 16 4.96 6.57 16.17
CA GLU A 16 3.64 7.18 16.11
C GLU A 16 2.61 6.27 15.42
N ASP A 17 1.42 6.16 16.02
CA ASP A 17 0.26 5.51 15.43
C ASP A 17 -0.70 6.60 14.89
N PHE A 18 -0.84 6.69 13.59
CA PHE A 18 -1.71 7.68 12.95
C PHE A 18 -3.17 7.56 13.35
N THR A 19 -3.62 6.35 13.71
CA THR A 19 -5.02 6.10 14.12
C THR A 19 -5.34 6.67 15.49
N ARG A 20 -4.31 7.06 16.26
CA ARG A 20 -4.42 7.65 17.60
C ARG A 20 -4.04 9.14 17.64
N SER A 21 -3.71 9.71 16.51
CA SER A 21 -3.29 11.13 16.40
C SER A 21 -4.42 12.15 16.62
N GLY A 22 -5.68 11.71 16.68
CA GLY A 22 -6.85 12.57 16.70
C GLY A 22 -7.20 13.21 15.35
N LYS A 23 -6.37 13.05 14.32
CA LYS A 23 -6.65 13.50 12.96
C LYS A 23 -7.56 12.53 12.24
N ARG A 24 -8.38 13.07 11.33
CA ARG A 24 -9.20 12.28 10.41
C ARG A 24 -8.82 12.56 8.97
N TYR A 25 -8.92 11.54 8.14
CA TYR A 25 -8.54 11.55 6.73
C TYR A 25 -9.74 11.22 5.86
N ASP A 26 -9.85 11.88 4.72
CA ASP A 26 -10.91 11.62 3.75
C ASP A 26 -10.65 10.36 2.93
N VAL A 27 -9.38 10.03 2.74
CA VAL A 27 -8.96 8.79 2.06
C VAL A 27 -7.85 8.13 2.86
N ILE A 28 -8.01 6.84 3.15
CA ILE A 28 -6.96 6.00 3.72
C ILE A 28 -6.67 4.85 2.75
N LEU A 29 -5.45 4.82 2.21
CA LEU A 29 -4.93 3.76 1.36
C LEU A 29 -4.00 2.88 2.20
N ASP A 30 -4.48 1.70 2.60
CA ASP A 30 -3.72 0.79 3.45
C ASP A 30 -3.01 -0.27 2.59
N ILE A 31 -1.73 -0.04 2.32
CA ILE A 31 -0.90 -0.93 1.52
C ILE A 31 -0.35 -2.07 2.38
N ALA A 32 -0.02 -1.79 3.63
CA ALA A 32 0.57 -2.78 4.55
C ALA A 32 -0.47 -3.70 5.19
N GLY A 33 -1.70 -3.22 5.35
CA GLY A 33 -2.78 -4.00 5.94
C GLY A 33 -2.64 -4.28 7.43
N ASN A 34 -1.94 -3.42 8.19
CA ASN A 34 -1.58 -3.71 9.59
C ASN A 34 -2.62 -3.25 10.61
N HIS A 35 -3.51 -2.32 10.27
CA HIS A 35 -4.47 -1.77 11.22
C HIS A 35 -5.83 -2.46 11.13
N PRO A 36 -6.45 -2.87 12.26
CA PRO A 36 -7.80 -3.41 12.27
C PRO A 36 -8.83 -2.31 11.97
N TRP A 37 -10.01 -2.72 11.44
CA TRP A 37 -11.05 -1.78 11.05
C TRP A 37 -11.48 -0.78 12.16
N PRO A 38 -11.62 -1.15 13.44
CA PRO A 38 -11.97 -0.18 14.49
C PRO A 38 -10.97 0.97 14.63
N ASP A 39 -9.68 0.73 14.34
CA ASP A 39 -8.64 1.74 14.41
C ASP A 39 -8.71 2.66 13.20
N ILE A 40 -8.87 2.10 12.00
CA ILE A 40 -9.10 2.86 10.77
C ILE A 40 -10.33 3.75 10.91
N ARG A 41 -11.43 3.22 11.48
CA ARG A 41 -12.67 3.97 11.67
C ARG A 41 -12.51 5.21 12.55
N ARG A 42 -11.57 5.22 13.48
CA ARG A 42 -11.26 6.42 14.30
C ARG A 42 -10.56 7.49 13.50
N ALA A 43 -9.75 7.08 12.52
CA ALA A 43 -8.91 7.97 11.73
C ALA A 43 -9.53 8.39 10.39
N ILE A 44 -10.68 7.86 10.01
CA ILE A 44 -11.36 8.21 8.77
C ILE A 44 -12.56 9.14 9.04
N THR A 45 -12.84 10.06 8.11
CA THR A 45 -14.05 10.88 8.17
C THR A 45 -15.31 10.03 7.91
N PRO A 46 -16.51 10.49 8.33
CA PRO A 46 -17.76 9.76 8.09
C PRO A 46 -18.03 9.47 6.60
N GLU A 47 -17.64 10.40 5.73
CA GLU A 47 -17.78 10.32 4.27
C GLU A 47 -16.50 9.79 3.58
N GLY A 48 -15.48 9.45 4.36
CA GLY A 48 -14.18 9.04 3.85
C GLY A 48 -14.20 7.67 3.15
N THR A 49 -13.15 7.41 2.41
CA THR A 49 -12.98 6.16 1.66
C THR A 49 -11.78 5.37 2.20
N PHE A 50 -12.01 4.12 2.57
CA PHE A 50 -10.95 3.19 2.95
C PHE A 50 -10.68 2.20 1.82
N VAL A 51 -9.43 2.10 1.39
CA VAL A 51 -8.98 1.16 0.36
C VAL A 51 -7.89 0.27 0.94
N LEU A 52 -8.20 -1.02 1.10
CA LEU A 52 -7.22 -2.03 1.49
C LEU A 52 -6.61 -2.65 0.23
N ILE A 53 -5.29 -2.54 0.08
CA ILE A 53 -4.54 -3.10 -1.05
C ILE A 53 -3.72 -4.32 -0.62
N GLY A 54 -2.97 -4.19 0.47
CA GLY A 54 -2.07 -5.21 0.96
C GLY A 54 -2.72 -6.16 1.96
N HIS A 55 -1.96 -7.18 2.31
CA HIS A 55 -2.33 -8.13 3.33
C HIS A 55 -1.25 -8.21 4.42
N ASP A 56 -1.66 -8.69 5.59
CA ASP A 56 -0.89 -8.68 6.83
C ASP A 56 0.59 -9.06 6.64
N HIS A 57 1.47 -8.23 7.24
CA HIS A 57 2.90 -8.50 7.38
C HIS A 57 3.68 -8.66 6.07
N TYR A 58 3.61 -7.66 5.20
CA TYR A 58 4.56 -7.58 4.09
C TYR A 58 5.99 -7.58 4.65
N GLY A 59 6.72 -8.68 4.45
CA GLY A 59 8.09 -8.86 4.97
C GLY A 59 8.21 -9.46 6.37
N GLY A 60 7.12 -9.84 7.03
CA GLY A 60 7.12 -10.50 8.35
C GLY A 60 6.73 -11.98 8.29
N SER A 61 7.01 -12.70 9.38
CA SER A 61 6.71 -14.14 9.56
C SER A 61 5.21 -14.43 9.81
N GLY A 62 4.31 -13.72 9.12
CA GLY A 62 2.87 -13.92 9.23
C GLY A 62 2.44 -15.33 8.78
N HIS A 63 1.29 -15.78 9.27
CA HIS A 63 0.73 -17.11 8.96
C HIS A 63 0.54 -17.29 7.45
N ARG A 64 1.44 -18.02 6.81
CA ARG A 64 1.58 -18.19 5.36
C ARG A 64 0.36 -18.76 4.64
N TRP A 65 -0.62 -19.35 5.33
CA TRP A 65 -1.73 -20.06 4.70
C TRP A 65 -3.09 -19.35 4.78
N PHE A 66 -3.33 -18.48 5.77
CA PHE A 66 -4.62 -17.82 5.95
C PHE A 66 -4.55 -16.33 6.30
N GLY A 67 -3.37 -15.72 6.38
CA GLY A 67 -3.06 -14.40 6.93
C GLY A 67 -4.15 -13.33 6.82
N SER A 68 -4.47 -12.90 5.62
CA SER A 68 -5.44 -11.82 5.39
C SER A 68 -6.86 -12.30 5.03
N LEU A 69 -7.05 -13.59 4.75
CA LEU A 69 -8.34 -14.08 4.24
C LEU A 69 -9.49 -13.79 5.22
N GLY A 70 -9.25 -14.00 6.52
CA GLY A 70 -10.24 -13.70 7.58
C GLY A 70 -10.55 -12.19 7.68
N ARG A 71 -9.56 -11.34 7.47
CA ARG A 71 -9.73 -9.88 7.48
C ARG A 71 -10.51 -9.41 6.26
N PHE A 72 -10.16 -9.86 5.07
CA PHE A 72 -10.92 -9.58 3.85
C PHE A 72 -12.36 -10.06 3.96
N ALA A 73 -12.59 -11.30 4.40
CA ALA A 73 -13.93 -11.85 4.62
C ALA A 73 -14.73 -10.97 5.60
N LYS A 74 -14.12 -10.57 6.73
CA LYS A 74 -14.75 -9.68 7.69
C LYS A 74 -15.11 -8.32 7.07
N LEU A 75 -14.20 -7.70 6.31
CA LEU A 75 -14.46 -6.42 5.64
C LEU A 75 -15.56 -6.56 4.58
N ILE A 76 -15.59 -7.65 3.82
CA ILE A 76 -16.66 -7.94 2.85
C ILE A 76 -18.01 -8.05 3.56
N VAL A 77 -18.08 -8.77 4.68
CA VAL A 77 -19.33 -8.95 5.45
C VAL A 77 -19.86 -7.65 6.01
N ILE A 78 -18.97 -6.74 6.46
CA ILE A 78 -19.40 -5.46 7.04
C ILE A 78 -19.58 -4.36 5.98
N SER A 79 -19.04 -4.51 4.77
CA SER A 79 -19.05 -3.47 3.73
C SER A 79 -20.46 -2.98 3.33
N PRO A 80 -21.54 -3.80 3.32
CA PRO A 80 -22.87 -3.30 3.04
C PRO A 80 -23.41 -2.33 4.12
N PHE A 81 -22.85 -2.39 5.33
CA PHE A 81 -23.29 -1.59 6.47
C PHE A 81 -22.37 -0.40 6.79
N VAL A 82 -21.31 -0.24 6.03
CA VAL A 82 -20.26 0.75 6.29
C VAL A 82 -19.95 1.52 5.01
N SER A 83 -20.38 2.76 4.94
CA SER A 83 -20.22 3.63 3.74
C SER A 83 -18.74 3.86 3.34
N GLN A 84 -17.81 3.80 4.29
CA GLN A 84 -16.38 3.99 4.06
C GLN A 84 -15.71 2.80 3.37
N LEU A 85 -16.35 1.62 3.40
CA LEU A 85 -15.83 0.40 2.76
C LEU A 85 -16.46 0.24 1.38
N HIS A 86 -15.81 0.77 0.36
CA HIS A 86 -16.27 0.57 -1.00
C HIS A 86 -15.87 -0.83 -1.48
N PRO A 87 -16.81 -1.59 -2.08
CA PRO A 87 -16.45 -2.88 -2.66
C PRO A 87 -15.38 -2.66 -3.75
N PHE A 88 -14.34 -3.49 -3.71
CA PHE A 88 -13.30 -3.46 -4.73
C PHE A 88 -13.93 -3.76 -6.10
N ARG A 89 -14.15 -2.72 -6.87
CA ARG A 89 -14.50 -2.86 -8.29
C ARG A 89 -13.20 -3.01 -9.06
N GLY A 90 -12.85 -4.24 -9.39
CA GLY A 90 -11.75 -4.52 -10.31
C GLY A 90 -11.89 -3.66 -11.56
N ALA A 91 -10.82 -3.07 -12.07
CA ALA A 91 -10.92 -2.30 -13.31
C ALA A 91 -11.25 -3.23 -14.46
N LYS A 92 -12.07 -2.75 -15.38
CA LYS A 92 -12.62 -3.51 -16.48
C LYS A 92 -11.56 -4.01 -17.48
N ASP A 93 -10.45 -3.28 -17.65
CA ASP A 93 -9.37 -3.66 -18.56
C ASP A 93 -7.99 -3.38 -17.93
N PRO A 94 -7.15 -4.42 -17.72
CA PRO A 94 -5.78 -4.24 -17.24
C PRO A 94 -4.88 -3.51 -18.26
N GLY A 95 -5.14 -3.64 -19.58
CA GLY A 95 -4.32 -3.02 -20.64
C GLY A 95 -4.43 -1.50 -20.61
N ASP A 96 -5.63 -0.97 -20.49
CA ASP A 96 -5.85 0.49 -20.43
C ASP A 96 -5.12 1.15 -19.29
N ARG A 97 -4.94 0.46 -18.16
CA ARG A 97 -4.23 0.99 -16.99
C ARG A 97 -2.74 1.14 -17.23
N LEU A 98 -2.14 0.19 -17.95
CA LEU A 98 -0.71 0.28 -18.28
C LEU A 98 -0.45 1.46 -19.21
N LEU A 99 -1.35 1.73 -20.16
CA LEU A 99 -1.28 2.89 -21.03
C LEU A 99 -1.40 4.21 -20.23
N VAL A 100 -2.36 4.29 -19.31
CA VAL A 100 -2.50 5.45 -18.42
C VAL A 100 -1.26 5.63 -17.55
N MET A 101 -0.72 4.57 -16.95
CA MET A 101 0.51 4.64 -16.16
C MET A 101 1.70 5.09 -16.99
N LYS A 102 1.83 4.59 -18.22
CA LYS A 102 2.86 5.00 -19.17
C LYS A 102 2.76 6.51 -19.43
N GLU A 103 1.58 7.00 -19.81
CA GLU A 103 1.33 8.43 -20.05
C GLU A 103 1.68 9.30 -18.84
N LEU A 104 1.28 8.89 -17.64
CA LEU A 104 1.57 9.62 -16.41
C LEU A 104 3.08 9.71 -16.12
N ILE A 105 3.82 8.65 -16.43
CA ILE A 105 5.28 8.64 -16.28
C ILE A 105 5.94 9.51 -17.37
N GLU A 106 5.54 9.36 -18.63
CA GLU A 106 6.10 10.09 -19.75
C GLU A 106 5.85 11.62 -19.68
N THR A 107 4.70 12.00 -19.09
CA THR A 107 4.36 13.41 -18.85
C THR A 107 4.95 13.96 -17.54
N GLY A 108 5.73 13.17 -16.81
CA GLY A 108 6.35 13.58 -15.55
C GLY A 108 5.37 13.76 -14.37
N LYS A 109 4.11 13.38 -14.52
CA LYS A 109 3.12 13.43 -13.42
C LYS A 109 3.38 12.41 -12.35
N ILE A 110 4.01 11.30 -12.70
CA ILE A 110 4.49 10.27 -11.77
C ILE A 110 5.97 10.02 -12.05
N THR A 111 6.78 10.07 -11.00
CA THR A 111 8.20 9.72 -11.07
C THR A 111 8.45 8.49 -10.20
N PRO A 112 8.71 7.31 -10.80
CA PRO A 112 9.07 6.13 -10.03
C PRO A 112 10.38 6.36 -9.26
N VAL A 113 10.38 6.10 -7.97
CA VAL A 113 11.59 6.14 -7.15
C VAL A 113 12.31 4.81 -7.28
N ILE A 114 13.49 4.82 -7.89
CA ILE A 114 14.37 3.66 -8.01
C ILE A 114 15.33 3.70 -6.84
N ASP A 115 15.33 2.64 -6.02
CA ASP A 115 16.26 2.50 -4.90
C ASP A 115 17.56 1.85 -5.37
N ARG A 116 17.44 0.69 -6.05
CA ARG A 116 18.61 -0.09 -6.48
C ARG A 116 18.36 -0.83 -7.79
N THR A 117 19.43 -0.99 -8.55
CA THR A 117 19.44 -1.78 -9.78
C THR A 117 20.38 -2.95 -9.62
N PHE A 118 19.98 -4.13 -10.09
CA PHE A 118 20.80 -5.36 -10.10
C PHE A 118 20.86 -5.92 -11.52
N PRO A 119 21.97 -6.50 -11.95
CA PRO A 119 22.02 -7.27 -13.17
C PRO A 119 21.25 -8.59 -13.02
N LEU A 120 20.84 -9.19 -14.14
CA LEU A 120 20.07 -10.45 -14.14
C LEU A 120 20.77 -11.56 -13.37
N SER A 121 22.12 -11.62 -13.41
CA SER A 121 22.90 -12.59 -12.66
C SER A 121 22.81 -12.47 -11.14
N GLU A 122 22.36 -11.30 -10.63
CA GLU A 122 22.26 -11.00 -9.20
C GLU A 122 20.81 -11.01 -8.67
N VAL A 123 19.85 -11.55 -9.41
CA VAL A 123 18.45 -11.68 -8.98
C VAL A 123 18.31 -12.27 -7.57
N PRO A 124 19.05 -13.33 -7.15
CA PRO A 124 18.98 -13.81 -5.77
C PRO A 124 19.36 -12.76 -4.72
N GLY A 125 20.31 -11.87 -5.06
CA GLY A 125 20.70 -10.73 -4.22
C GLY A 125 19.60 -9.69 -4.12
N ALA A 126 18.97 -9.37 -5.24
CA ALA A 126 17.85 -8.44 -5.29
C ALA A 126 16.65 -8.93 -4.43
N ILE A 127 16.34 -10.21 -4.49
CA ILE A 127 15.28 -10.83 -3.68
C ILE A 127 15.60 -10.72 -2.19
N ARG A 128 16.83 -11.10 -1.77
CA ARG A 128 17.25 -10.94 -0.38
C ARG A 128 17.18 -9.50 0.11
N PHE A 129 17.54 -8.54 -0.76
CA PHE A 129 17.43 -7.13 -0.43
C PHE A 129 15.97 -6.71 -0.21
N LEU A 130 15.03 -7.15 -1.06
CA LEU A 130 13.60 -6.91 -0.86
C LEU A 130 13.08 -7.56 0.43
N GLU A 131 13.45 -8.81 0.70
CA GLU A 131 13.05 -9.55 1.91
C GLU A 131 13.61 -8.92 3.20
N SER A 132 14.73 -8.21 3.13
CA SER A 132 15.28 -7.48 4.29
C SER A 132 14.41 -6.31 4.76
N GLY A 133 13.43 -5.88 3.96
CA GLY A 133 12.57 -4.71 4.25
C GLY A 133 13.29 -3.37 4.17
N GLN A 134 14.53 -3.33 3.67
CA GLN A 134 15.33 -2.10 3.59
C GLN A 134 15.04 -1.27 2.33
N ALA A 135 14.37 -1.85 1.34
CA ALA A 135 14.06 -1.17 0.08
C ALA A 135 13.16 0.05 0.30
N GLN A 136 13.61 1.22 -0.14
CA GLN A 136 12.90 2.49 -0.05
C GLN A 136 12.30 2.95 -1.39
N GLY A 137 12.33 2.10 -2.41
CA GLY A 137 11.83 2.38 -3.74
C GLY A 137 11.74 1.10 -4.57
N LYS A 138 11.72 1.26 -5.89
CA LYS A 138 11.70 0.13 -6.82
C LYS A 138 13.08 -0.50 -6.92
N VAL A 139 13.12 -1.83 -6.91
CA VAL A 139 14.30 -2.61 -7.23
C VAL A 139 14.17 -3.06 -8.69
N ILE A 140 15.16 -2.68 -9.51
CA ILE A 140 15.15 -2.92 -10.96
C ILE A 140 16.14 -4.03 -11.28
N ILE A 141 15.75 -4.92 -12.17
CA ILE A 141 16.65 -5.90 -12.78
C ILE A 141 16.94 -5.45 -14.21
N THR A 142 18.22 -5.33 -14.54
CA THR A 142 18.68 -5.07 -15.91
C THR A 142 19.06 -6.35 -16.61
N VAL A 143 18.65 -6.49 -17.87
CA VAL A 143 18.99 -7.60 -18.79
C VAL A 143 20.00 -7.13 -19.81
#